data_f10110b2b22b68becdca2515c00c96f7
#
_entry.id   f10110b2b22b68becdca2515c00c96f7
#
_cell.length_a   1.000
_cell.length_b   1.000
_cell.length_c   1.000
_cell.angle_alpha   90.00
_cell.angle_beta   90.00
_cell.angle_gamma   90.00
#
_symmetry.space_group_name_H-M   'P 1'
#
loop_
_entity.id
_entity.type
_entity.pdbx_description
1 polymer ?
#
loop_
_entity_poly.entity_id
_entity_poly.type
_entity_poly.pdbx_seq_one_letter_code
_entity_poly.pdbx_strand_id
1 'polypeptide(L)'
;VIYGFIQMNCMQDIKCTEEKDIKIYRKKGIWRTYIKIFQKERILSTVIFWNIFMLCIGIALPLEITMIEDTLKMSSAWYGIGNMVEGLGMMVASAFILGKIKKLKPENIISLGLFTAALSYLMIGISPNIWMYFIGAGLVGMTSTFCPLGFKTEIQVESSPEIVGRTFTTARFTILISRTVGSLIVGGLLNIFSIRIVYYGLTGILMVSAIIFGVRLRDSAT
;
A
#
# COMPACT_ATOMS: atom_id res chain seq x y z
N VAL A 1 22.67 -30.71 -13.93
CA VAL A 1 23.98 -30.05 -14.13
C VAL A 1 23.87 -29.01 -15.26
N ILE A 2 23.32 -29.32 -16.43
CA ILE A 2 23.18 -28.42 -17.60
C ILE A 2 22.27 -27.22 -17.29
N TYR A 3 21.18 -27.39 -16.56
CA TYR A 3 20.25 -26.32 -16.20
C TYR A 3 20.89 -25.29 -15.25
N GLY A 4 21.76 -25.75 -14.33
CA GLY A 4 22.50 -24.86 -13.42
C GLY A 4 23.57 -24.02 -14.15
N PHE A 5 24.17 -24.59 -15.23
CA PHE A 5 25.17 -23.86 -16.01
C PHE A 5 24.56 -22.75 -16.88
N ILE A 6 23.36 -23.00 -17.44
CA ILE A 6 22.60 -21.98 -18.21
C ILE A 6 22.15 -20.84 -17.29
N GLN A 7 21.70 -21.16 -16.07
CA GLN A 7 21.32 -20.13 -15.08
C GLN A 7 22.52 -19.31 -14.60
N MET A 8 23.69 -19.93 -14.43
CA MET A 8 24.92 -19.20 -14.05
C MET A 8 25.41 -18.27 -15.15
N ASN A 9 25.38 -18.69 -16.42
CA ASN A 9 25.76 -17.83 -17.54
C ASN A 9 24.77 -16.66 -17.71
N CYS A 10 23.47 -16.91 -17.59
CA CYS A 10 22.46 -15.85 -17.62
C CYS A 10 22.63 -14.84 -16.46
N MET A 11 23.01 -15.31 -15.26
CA MET A 11 23.32 -14.43 -14.12
C MET A 11 24.63 -13.65 -14.30
N GLN A 12 25.62 -14.21 -14.99
CA GLN A 12 26.86 -13.49 -15.31
C GLN A 12 26.63 -12.40 -16.36
N ASP A 13 25.83 -12.66 -17.38
CA ASP A 13 25.44 -11.64 -18.37
C ASP A 13 24.63 -10.50 -17.76
N ILE A 14 23.70 -10.82 -16.84
CA ILE A 14 22.95 -9.81 -16.07
C ILE A 14 23.90 -8.96 -15.21
N LYS A 15 24.86 -9.57 -14.51
CA LYS A 15 25.86 -8.84 -13.71
C LYS A 15 26.77 -7.94 -14.56
N CYS A 16 27.21 -8.41 -15.74
CA CYS A 16 28.00 -7.60 -16.66
C CYS A 16 27.25 -6.40 -17.22
N THR A 17 25.96 -6.56 -17.48
CA THR A 17 25.07 -5.48 -17.93
C THR A 17 24.81 -4.48 -16.79
N GLU A 18 24.55 -4.97 -15.58
CA GLU A 18 24.40 -4.12 -14.37
C GLU A 18 25.67 -3.32 -14.07
N GLU A 19 26.87 -3.91 -14.17
CA GLU A 19 28.12 -3.20 -13.91
C GLU A 19 28.42 -2.11 -14.93
N LYS A 20 28.08 -2.33 -16.20
CA LYS A 20 28.19 -1.30 -17.26
C LYS A 20 27.19 -0.17 -17.02
N ASP A 21 25.96 -0.49 -16.69
CA ASP A 21 24.93 0.50 -16.40
C ASP A 21 25.29 1.32 -15.15
N ILE A 22 25.78 0.70 -14.09
CA ILE A 22 26.24 1.39 -12.86
C ILE A 22 27.38 2.38 -13.18
N LYS A 23 28.32 2.04 -14.08
CA LYS A 23 29.43 2.94 -14.48
C LYS A 23 28.95 4.13 -15.31
N ILE A 24 27.98 3.93 -16.20
CA ILE A 24 27.40 5.01 -17.02
C ILE A 24 26.59 5.98 -16.15
N TYR A 25 25.83 5.47 -15.18
CA TYR A 25 25.00 6.27 -14.28
C TYR A 25 25.79 7.01 -13.19
N ARG A 26 26.97 6.53 -12.81
CA ARG A 26 27.85 7.21 -11.84
C ARG A 26 28.39 8.56 -12.36
N LYS A 27 28.38 8.79 -13.68
CA LYS A 27 28.81 10.04 -14.34
C LYS A 27 27.74 11.13 -14.46
N LYS A 28 26.44 10.76 -14.41
CA LYS A 28 25.34 11.74 -14.41
C LYS A 28 24.76 11.80 -13.01
N GLY A 29 25.03 12.87 -12.30
CA GLY A 29 24.72 13.09 -10.90
C GLY A 29 23.41 12.43 -10.41
N ILE A 30 23.55 11.45 -9.55
CA ILE A 30 22.50 10.61 -8.99
C ILE A 30 21.31 11.46 -8.51
N TRP A 31 21.58 12.59 -7.85
CA TRP A 31 20.59 13.54 -7.38
C TRP A 31 19.71 14.17 -8.47
N ARG A 32 20.30 14.51 -9.63
CA ARG A 32 19.52 15.05 -10.78
C ARG A 32 18.56 14.03 -11.36
N THR A 33 18.91 12.75 -11.33
CA THR A 33 18.02 11.68 -11.78
C THR A 33 16.84 11.51 -10.83
N TYR A 34 17.09 11.56 -9.52
CA TYR A 34 15.99 11.51 -8.52
C TYR A 34 15.02 12.69 -8.66
N ILE A 35 15.54 13.91 -8.81
CA ILE A 35 14.71 15.10 -9.00
C ILE A 35 13.85 14.96 -10.26
N LYS A 36 14.41 14.47 -11.38
CA LYS A 36 13.65 14.25 -12.63
C LYS A 36 12.58 13.17 -12.52
N ILE A 37 12.78 12.11 -11.73
CA ILE A 37 11.79 11.07 -11.49
C ILE A 37 10.59 11.66 -10.77
N PHE A 38 10.83 12.48 -9.74
CA PHE A 38 9.77 13.13 -8.96
C PHE A 38 9.17 14.37 -9.65
N GLN A 39 9.77 14.87 -10.73
CA GLN A 39 9.16 15.91 -11.58
C GLN A 39 8.02 15.38 -12.45
N LYS A 40 7.90 14.04 -12.62
CA LYS A 40 6.75 13.45 -13.28
C LYS A 40 5.56 13.49 -12.29
N GLU A 41 4.65 14.42 -12.52
CA GLU A 41 3.53 14.74 -11.63
C GLU A 41 2.69 13.51 -11.24
N ARG A 42 2.53 12.54 -12.15
CA ARG A 42 1.83 11.29 -11.92
C ARG A 42 2.56 10.39 -10.91
N ILE A 43 3.87 10.19 -11.08
CA ILE A 43 4.67 9.35 -10.17
C ILE A 43 4.69 9.95 -8.77
N LEU A 44 4.94 11.26 -8.68
CA LEU A 44 4.95 11.97 -7.40
C LEU A 44 3.62 11.83 -6.66
N SER A 45 2.53 12.06 -7.35
CA SER A 45 1.19 11.92 -6.79
C SER A 45 0.92 10.48 -6.30
N THR A 46 1.23 9.49 -7.12
CA THR A 46 1.06 8.07 -6.76
C THR A 46 1.85 7.72 -5.50
N VAL A 47 3.09 8.19 -5.39
CA VAL A 47 3.94 7.99 -4.20
C VAL A 47 3.36 8.72 -2.98
N ILE A 48 2.83 9.93 -3.12
CA ILE A 48 2.20 10.68 -2.02
C ILE A 48 0.98 9.92 -1.49
N PHE A 49 0.05 9.49 -2.36
CA PHE A 49 -1.13 8.73 -1.93
C PHE A 49 -0.74 7.40 -1.29
N TRP A 50 0.28 6.73 -1.81
CA TRP A 50 0.77 5.50 -1.17
C TRP A 50 1.36 5.77 0.22
N ASN A 51 2.10 6.88 0.41
CA ASN A 51 2.61 7.26 1.73
C ASN A 51 1.48 7.59 2.71
N ILE A 52 0.42 8.30 2.28
CA ILE A 52 -0.77 8.58 3.10
C ILE A 52 -1.44 7.26 3.51
N PHE A 53 -1.65 6.35 2.57
CA PHE A 53 -2.22 5.04 2.84
C PHE A 53 -1.38 4.25 3.85
N MET A 54 -0.06 4.22 3.69
CA MET A 54 0.84 3.51 4.59
C MET A 54 0.96 4.15 5.98
N LEU A 55 0.81 5.46 6.07
CA LEU A 55 0.72 6.17 7.35
C LEU A 55 -0.56 5.74 8.08
N CYS A 56 -1.70 5.67 7.39
CA CYS A 56 -2.96 5.20 7.96
C CYS A 56 -2.85 3.74 8.44
N ILE A 57 -2.22 2.86 7.68
CA ILE A 57 -1.94 1.47 8.12
C ILE A 57 -1.04 1.47 9.36
N GLY A 58 0.00 2.31 9.37
CA GLY A 58 0.90 2.41 10.53
C GLY A 58 0.17 2.80 11.81
N ILE A 59 -0.83 3.68 11.72
CA ILE A 59 -1.69 4.05 12.85
C ILE A 59 -2.64 2.89 13.22
N ALA A 60 -3.25 2.24 12.22
CA ALA A 60 -4.27 1.20 12.43
C ALA A 60 -3.70 -0.08 13.08
N LEU A 61 -2.50 -0.51 12.70
CA LEU A 61 -1.91 -1.78 13.16
C LEU A 61 -1.85 -1.94 14.69
N PRO A 62 -1.33 -0.96 15.48
CA PRO A 62 -1.35 -1.09 16.94
C PRO A 62 -2.76 -0.97 17.52
N LEU A 63 -3.68 -0.29 16.81
CA LEU A 63 -5.06 -0.11 17.27
C LEU A 63 -5.89 -1.38 17.20
N GLU A 64 -5.55 -2.33 16.33
CA GLU A 64 -6.32 -3.55 16.12
C GLU A 64 -6.43 -4.40 17.38
N ILE A 65 -5.30 -4.64 18.05
CA ILE A 65 -5.28 -5.41 19.28
C ILE A 65 -5.98 -4.65 20.41
N THR A 66 -5.74 -3.34 20.53
CA THR A 66 -6.39 -2.47 21.53
C THR A 66 -7.90 -2.39 21.29
N MET A 67 -8.36 -2.40 20.03
CA MET A 67 -9.79 -2.45 19.71
C MET A 67 -10.44 -3.73 20.21
N ILE A 68 -9.78 -4.88 20.07
CA ILE A 68 -10.28 -6.17 20.52
C ILE A 68 -10.30 -6.26 22.05
N GLU A 69 -9.20 -5.90 22.71
CA GLU A 69 -9.05 -6.05 24.16
C GLU A 69 -9.80 -4.97 24.94
N ASP A 70 -9.60 -3.70 24.60
CA ASP A 70 -10.13 -2.58 25.39
C ASP A 70 -11.57 -2.21 25.00
N THR A 71 -11.91 -2.27 23.71
CA THR A 71 -13.23 -1.83 23.24
C THR A 71 -14.22 -2.97 23.19
N LEU A 72 -13.82 -4.11 22.60
CA LEU A 72 -14.70 -5.28 22.46
C LEU A 72 -14.66 -6.21 23.68
N LYS A 73 -13.70 -5.98 24.62
CA LYS A 73 -13.52 -6.78 25.85
C LYS A 73 -13.32 -8.27 25.58
N MET A 74 -12.64 -8.59 24.50
CA MET A 74 -12.33 -9.95 24.08
C MET A 74 -10.84 -10.25 24.34
N SER A 75 -10.49 -11.55 24.45
CA SER A 75 -9.08 -11.94 24.63
C SER A 75 -8.26 -11.69 23.35
N SER A 76 -6.97 -11.46 23.52
CA SER A 76 -5.99 -11.28 22.40
C SER A 76 -5.95 -12.46 21.41
N ALA A 77 -6.43 -13.66 21.80
CA ALA A 77 -6.54 -14.79 20.89
C ALA A 77 -7.45 -14.46 19.66
N TRP A 78 -8.45 -13.60 19.82
CA TRP A 78 -9.34 -13.19 18.74
C TRP A 78 -8.63 -12.32 17.69
N TYR A 79 -7.52 -11.68 18.06
CA TYR A 79 -6.66 -10.99 17.09
C TYR A 79 -6.07 -11.97 16.07
N GLY A 80 -5.65 -13.16 16.52
CA GLY A 80 -5.19 -14.21 15.61
C GLY A 80 -6.25 -14.64 14.60
N ILE A 81 -7.52 -14.78 15.06
CA ILE A 81 -8.65 -15.09 14.17
C ILE A 81 -8.90 -13.92 13.19
N GLY A 82 -8.80 -12.68 13.65
CA GLY A 82 -8.90 -11.48 12.80
C GLY A 82 -7.88 -11.51 11.66
N ASN A 83 -6.61 -11.85 11.94
CA ASN A 83 -5.57 -12.00 10.94
C ASN A 83 -5.86 -13.14 9.94
N MET A 84 -6.48 -14.23 10.37
CA MET A 84 -6.94 -15.30 9.47
C MET A 84 -8.03 -14.79 8.51
N VAL A 85 -9.00 -14.03 9.02
CA VAL A 85 -10.06 -13.42 8.20
C VAL A 85 -9.48 -12.39 7.23
N GLU A 86 -8.48 -11.61 7.65
CA GLU A 86 -7.73 -10.72 6.76
C GLU A 86 -7.05 -11.50 5.63
N GLY A 87 -6.39 -12.62 5.94
CA GLY A 87 -5.80 -13.52 4.96
C GLY A 87 -6.81 -14.04 3.93
N LEU A 88 -8.02 -14.42 4.37
CA LEU A 88 -9.12 -14.80 3.47
C LEU A 88 -9.53 -13.63 2.56
N GLY A 89 -9.61 -12.42 3.10
CA GLY A 89 -9.86 -11.19 2.33
C GLY A 89 -8.81 -10.98 1.22
N MET A 90 -7.52 -11.19 1.54
CA MET A 90 -6.43 -11.12 0.55
C MET A 90 -6.60 -12.16 -0.56
N MET A 91 -7.02 -13.39 -0.23
CA MET A 91 -7.27 -14.45 -1.21
C MET A 91 -8.42 -14.07 -2.15
N VAL A 92 -9.53 -13.58 -1.61
CA VAL A 92 -10.70 -13.13 -2.41
C VAL A 92 -10.31 -12.00 -3.34
N ALA A 93 -9.58 -10.99 -2.86
CA ALA A 93 -9.11 -9.88 -3.67
C ALA A 93 -8.17 -10.33 -4.79
N SER A 94 -7.27 -11.27 -4.49
CA SER A 94 -6.34 -11.84 -5.48
C SER A 94 -7.09 -12.59 -6.58
N ALA A 95 -8.08 -13.41 -6.23
CA ALA A 95 -8.93 -14.12 -7.18
C ALA A 95 -9.72 -13.15 -8.07
N PHE A 96 -10.27 -12.08 -7.47
CA PHE A 96 -10.99 -11.04 -8.21
C PHE A 96 -10.09 -10.34 -9.25
N ILE A 97 -8.87 -9.98 -8.86
CA ILE A 97 -7.90 -9.34 -9.78
C ILE A 97 -7.53 -10.28 -10.90
N LEU A 98 -7.19 -11.55 -10.60
CA LEU A 98 -6.84 -12.54 -11.61
C LEU A 98 -7.92 -12.70 -12.66
N GLY A 99 -9.20 -12.69 -12.25
CA GLY A 99 -10.34 -12.76 -13.18
C GLY A 99 -10.53 -11.52 -14.06
N LYS A 100 -10.00 -10.36 -13.67
CA LYS A 100 -10.23 -9.08 -14.36
C LYS A 100 -8.97 -8.33 -14.78
N ILE A 101 -7.79 -8.91 -14.60
CA ILE A 101 -6.48 -8.24 -14.79
C ILE A 101 -6.32 -7.57 -16.17
N LYS A 102 -6.90 -8.17 -17.22
CA LYS A 102 -6.84 -7.63 -18.59
C LYS A 102 -7.71 -6.39 -18.82
N LYS A 103 -8.64 -6.10 -17.91
CA LYS A 103 -9.66 -5.04 -18.07
C LYS A 103 -9.49 -3.88 -17.08
N LEU A 104 -8.72 -4.08 -16.01
CA LEU A 104 -8.58 -3.08 -14.96
C LEU A 104 -7.34 -2.22 -15.19
N LYS A 105 -7.54 -0.91 -15.29
CA LYS A 105 -6.44 0.05 -15.23
C LYS A 105 -5.88 0.13 -13.81
N PRO A 106 -4.56 0.33 -13.62
CA PRO A 106 -3.93 0.41 -12.29
C PRO A 106 -4.61 1.42 -11.37
N GLU A 107 -4.98 2.54 -11.93
CA GLU A 107 -5.66 3.64 -11.26
C GLU A 107 -7.01 3.22 -10.65
N ASN A 108 -7.80 2.42 -11.38
CA ASN A 108 -9.08 1.89 -10.87
C ASN A 108 -8.86 0.93 -9.69
N ILE A 109 -7.76 0.17 -9.72
CA ILE A 109 -7.38 -0.73 -8.63
C ILE A 109 -7.01 0.08 -7.38
N ILE A 110 -6.26 1.19 -7.55
CA ILE A 110 -5.91 2.09 -6.45
C ILE A 110 -7.15 2.73 -5.85
N SER A 111 -8.04 3.28 -6.68
CA SER A 111 -9.28 3.92 -6.22
C SER A 111 -10.17 2.93 -5.48
N LEU A 112 -10.35 1.71 -6.02
CA LEU A 112 -11.08 0.64 -5.37
C LEU A 112 -10.42 0.25 -4.02
N GLY A 113 -9.09 0.16 -4.00
CA GLY A 113 -8.34 -0.15 -2.80
C GLY A 113 -8.47 0.90 -1.71
N LEU A 114 -8.37 2.18 -2.05
CA LEU A 114 -8.55 3.28 -1.09
C LEU A 114 -10.00 3.36 -0.56
N PHE A 115 -10.98 3.12 -1.44
CA PHE A 115 -12.38 3.08 -1.03
C PHE A 115 -12.67 1.90 -0.09
N THR A 116 -12.17 0.70 -0.42
CA THR A 116 -12.30 -0.47 0.47
C THR A 116 -11.56 -0.26 1.79
N ALA A 117 -10.43 0.45 1.79
CA ALA A 117 -9.71 0.85 3.01
C ALA A 117 -10.56 1.76 3.91
N ALA A 118 -11.15 2.79 3.33
CA ALA A 118 -12.04 3.70 4.06
C ALA A 118 -13.23 2.94 4.67
N LEU A 119 -13.86 2.06 3.88
CA LEU A 119 -14.98 1.24 4.33
C LEU A 119 -14.57 0.27 5.44
N SER A 120 -13.40 -0.36 5.34
CA SER A 120 -12.91 -1.31 6.35
C SER A 120 -12.71 -0.64 7.71
N TYR A 121 -12.03 0.52 7.73
CA TYR A 121 -11.80 1.24 8.98
C TYR A 121 -13.07 1.85 9.55
N LEU A 122 -14.02 2.25 8.70
CA LEU A 122 -15.36 2.63 9.16
C LEU A 122 -16.04 1.47 9.87
N MET A 123 -16.07 0.29 9.25
CA MET A 123 -16.70 -0.92 9.82
C MET A 123 -16.05 -1.32 11.14
N ILE A 124 -14.72 -1.25 11.25
CA ILE A 124 -14.01 -1.51 12.51
C ILE A 124 -14.38 -0.45 13.55
N GLY A 125 -14.38 0.83 13.19
CA GLY A 125 -14.66 1.94 14.10
C GLY A 125 -16.07 1.90 14.70
N ILE A 126 -17.09 1.51 13.93
CA ILE A 126 -18.47 1.39 14.39
C ILE A 126 -18.80 0.02 15.00
N SER A 127 -17.89 -0.96 14.96
CA SER A 127 -18.16 -2.33 15.36
C SER A 127 -18.63 -2.42 16.82
N PRO A 128 -19.86 -2.92 17.07
CA PRO A 128 -20.35 -3.15 18.42
C PRO A 128 -19.94 -4.53 18.96
N ASN A 129 -19.50 -5.45 18.09
CA ASN A 129 -19.17 -6.83 18.41
C ASN A 129 -18.08 -7.37 17.50
N ILE A 130 -17.51 -8.51 17.88
CA ILE A 130 -16.40 -9.14 17.19
C ILE A 130 -16.73 -9.57 15.74
N TRP A 131 -17.97 -9.92 15.46
CA TRP A 131 -18.37 -10.37 14.12
C TRP A 131 -18.32 -9.23 13.10
N MET A 132 -18.77 -8.04 13.50
CA MET A 132 -18.68 -6.85 12.65
C MET A 132 -17.23 -6.41 12.47
N TYR A 133 -16.39 -6.55 13.50
CA TYR A 133 -14.95 -6.37 13.39
C TYR A 133 -14.34 -7.30 12.34
N PHE A 134 -14.74 -8.59 12.31
CA PHE A 134 -14.23 -9.54 11.31
C PHE A 134 -14.62 -9.18 9.88
N ILE A 135 -15.80 -8.63 9.65
CA ILE A 135 -16.17 -8.11 8.32
C ILE A 135 -15.19 -6.98 7.93
N GLY A 136 -14.93 -6.05 8.86
CA GLY A 136 -13.95 -5.01 8.66
C GLY A 136 -12.53 -5.56 8.37
N ALA A 137 -12.08 -6.55 9.14
CA ALA A 137 -10.78 -7.21 8.95
C ALA A 137 -10.67 -7.90 7.57
N GLY A 138 -11.73 -8.55 7.11
CA GLY A 138 -11.78 -9.12 5.76
C GLY A 138 -11.61 -8.05 4.66
N LEU A 139 -12.24 -6.89 4.84
CA LEU A 139 -12.06 -5.75 3.94
C LEU A 139 -10.63 -5.16 4.03
N VAL A 140 -10.00 -5.13 5.22
CA VAL A 140 -8.56 -4.78 5.36
C VAL A 140 -7.70 -5.70 4.51
N GLY A 141 -7.96 -7.01 4.53
CA GLY A 141 -7.28 -7.98 3.70
C GLY A 141 -7.41 -7.69 2.20
N MET A 142 -8.62 -7.36 1.74
CA MET A 142 -8.83 -6.95 0.35
C MET A 142 -8.03 -5.69 -0.01
N THR A 143 -8.03 -4.71 0.87
CA THR A 143 -7.27 -3.46 0.71
C THR A 143 -5.76 -3.71 0.65
N SER A 144 -5.25 -4.60 1.51
CA SER A 144 -3.83 -5.00 1.57
C SER A 144 -3.35 -5.66 0.27
N THR A 145 -4.28 -6.09 -0.60
CA THR A 145 -3.99 -6.59 -1.94
C THR A 145 -4.16 -5.51 -3.01
N PHE A 146 -5.29 -4.80 -3.03
CA PHE A 146 -5.61 -3.83 -4.09
C PHE A 146 -4.64 -2.65 -4.09
N CYS A 147 -4.43 -1.99 -2.96
CA CYS A 147 -3.61 -0.79 -2.89
C CYS A 147 -2.16 -1.03 -3.31
N PRO A 148 -1.40 -1.97 -2.70
CA PRO A 148 -0.03 -2.19 -3.09
C PRO A 148 0.14 -2.66 -4.54
N LEU A 149 -0.79 -3.47 -5.04
CA LEU A 149 -0.75 -3.91 -6.44
C LEU A 149 -0.99 -2.74 -7.39
N GLY A 150 -2.02 -1.95 -7.15
CA GLY A 150 -2.35 -0.78 -7.97
C GLY A 150 -1.21 0.22 -8.00
N PHE A 151 -0.69 0.62 -6.84
CA PHE A 151 0.43 1.57 -6.75
C PHE A 151 1.71 1.07 -7.42
N LYS A 152 2.04 -0.22 -7.23
CA LYS A 152 3.20 -0.83 -7.89
C LYS A 152 3.04 -0.83 -9.40
N THR A 153 1.90 -1.23 -9.90
CA THR A 153 1.63 -1.29 -11.34
C THR A 153 1.65 0.09 -11.96
N GLU A 154 1.08 1.11 -11.29
CA GLU A 154 1.10 2.49 -11.75
C GLU A 154 2.53 3.03 -11.87
N ILE A 155 3.37 2.81 -10.86
CA ILE A 155 4.79 3.18 -10.91
C ILE A 155 5.52 2.46 -12.05
N GLN A 156 5.21 1.18 -12.30
CA GLN A 156 5.83 0.40 -13.39
C GLN A 156 5.44 0.93 -14.77
N VAL A 157 4.16 1.26 -14.96
CA VAL A 157 3.66 1.78 -16.25
C VAL A 157 4.19 3.18 -16.53
N GLU A 158 4.28 4.04 -15.51
CA GLU A 158 4.71 5.43 -15.67
C GLU A 158 6.24 5.61 -15.67
N SER A 159 7.00 4.63 -15.19
CA SER A 159 8.47 4.69 -15.15
C SER A 159 9.08 4.04 -16.39
N SER A 160 10.13 4.65 -16.95
CA SER A 160 10.91 3.97 -17.99
C SER A 160 11.65 2.75 -17.42
N PRO A 161 11.88 1.69 -18.23
CA PRO A 161 12.56 0.47 -17.77
C PRO A 161 13.90 0.70 -17.06
N GLU A 162 14.61 1.75 -17.47
CA GLU A 162 15.94 2.10 -16.93
C GLU A 162 15.91 2.64 -15.50
N ILE A 163 14.81 3.26 -15.09
CA ILE A 163 14.71 3.96 -13.79
C ILE A 163 13.69 3.34 -12.84
N VAL A 164 12.87 2.38 -13.32
CA VAL A 164 11.80 1.77 -12.53
C VAL A 164 12.29 1.19 -11.19
N GLY A 165 13.44 0.49 -11.20
CA GLY A 165 14.01 -0.08 -9.98
C GLY A 165 14.39 0.98 -8.94
N ARG A 166 14.94 2.12 -9.39
CA ARG A 166 15.31 3.24 -8.50
C ARG A 166 14.06 3.93 -7.94
N THR A 167 13.07 4.17 -8.78
CA THR A 167 11.78 4.74 -8.38
C THR A 167 11.12 3.88 -7.31
N PHE A 168 11.13 2.56 -7.50
CA PHE A 168 10.61 1.59 -6.53
C PHE A 168 11.36 1.64 -5.20
N THR A 169 12.69 1.63 -5.22
CA THR A 169 13.51 1.65 -4.01
C THR A 169 13.26 2.92 -3.21
N THR A 170 13.20 4.07 -3.88
CA THR A 170 12.93 5.35 -3.22
C THR A 170 11.52 5.41 -2.66
N ALA A 171 10.51 5.00 -3.44
CA ALA A 171 9.13 4.92 -2.97
C ALA A 171 9.02 4.00 -1.75
N ARG A 172 9.63 2.81 -1.79
CA ARG A 172 9.61 1.86 -0.69
C ARG A 172 10.24 2.41 0.59
N PHE A 173 11.32 3.17 0.47
CA PHE A 173 11.97 3.82 1.61
C PHE A 173 11.03 4.83 2.29
N THR A 174 10.41 5.73 1.51
CA THR A 174 9.48 6.72 2.06
C THR A 174 8.22 6.07 2.66
N ILE A 175 7.71 5.02 2.04
CA ILE A 175 6.57 4.23 2.52
C ILE A 175 6.85 3.59 3.90
N LEU A 176 8.04 3.01 4.08
CA LEU A 176 8.44 2.42 5.36
C LEU A 176 8.54 3.50 6.45
N ILE A 177 9.11 4.66 6.13
CA ILE A 177 9.15 5.80 7.06
C ILE A 177 7.74 6.22 7.44
N SER A 178 6.83 6.42 6.47
CA SER A 178 5.45 6.82 6.74
C SER A 178 4.72 5.84 7.64
N ARG A 179 4.88 4.52 7.40
CA ARG A 179 4.30 3.47 8.24
C ARG A 179 4.85 3.52 9.67
N THR A 180 6.17 3.68 9.83
CA THR A 180 6.81 3.76 11.15
C THR A 180 6.37 5.01 11.89
N VAL A 181 6.32 6.16 11.23
CA VAL A 181 5.82 7.42 11.81
C VAL A 181 4.38 7.25 12.27
N GLY A 182 3.51 6.62 11.46
CA GLY A 182 2.13 6.30 11.85
C GLY A 182 2.07 5.50 13.16
N SER A 183 2.88 4.44 13.27
CA SER A 183 2.91 3.60 14.48
C SER A 183 3.44 4.34 15.73
N LEU A 184 4.32 5.32 15.55
CA LEU A 184 4.82 6.14 16.65
C LEU A 184 3.79 7.18 17.13
N ILE A 185 3.02 7.74 16.21
CA ILE A 185 2.02 8.79 16.52
C ILE A 185 0.84 8.20 17.29
N VAL A 186 0.50 6.92 17.09
CA VAL A 186 -0.70 6.30 17.67
C VAL A 186 -0.74 6.39 19.20
N GLY A 187 0.39 6.22 19.88
CA GLY A 187 0.46 6.35 21.34
C GLY A 187 0.05 7.74 21.83
N GLY A 188 0.47 8.80 21.12
CA GLY A 188 0.04 10.16 21.39
C GLY A 188 -1.44 10.40 21.08
N LEU A 189 -1.94 9.83 19.99
CA LEU A 189 -3.35 9.97 19.61
C LEU A 189 -4.31 9.33 20.62
N LEU A 190 -3.96 8.18 21.18
CA LEU A 190 -4.78 7.48 22.18
C LEU A 190 -4.84 8.19 23.53
N ASN A 191 -3.89 9.08 23.83
CA ASN A 191 -3.95 9.90 25.03
C ASN A 191 -5.01 11.03 24.93
N ILE A 192 -5.38 11.40 23.70
CA ILE A 192 -6.28 12.56 23.44
C ILE A 192 -7.62 12.06 22.92
N PHE A 193 -7.64 11.03 22.08
CA PHE A 193 -8.82 10.57 21.38
C PHE A 193 -9.13 9.10 21.72
N SER A 194 -10.41 8.75 21.71
CA SER A 194 -10.81 7.36 21.81
C SER A 194 -10.46 6.59 20.52
N ILE A 195 -10.26 5.29 20.65
CA ILE A 195 -9.90 4.39 19.54
C ILE A 195 -10.87 4.56 18.35
N ARG A 196 -12.16 4.66 18.61
CA ARG A 196 -13.19 4.83 17.57
C ARG A 196 -13.04 6.14 16.80
N ILE A 197 -12.73 7.23 17.49
CA ILE A 197 -12.51 8.54 16.84
C ILE A 197 -11.29 8.47 15.92
N VAL A 198 -10.23 7.77 16.32
CA VAL A 198 -9.06 7.58 15.45
C VAL A 198 -9.44 6.81 14.19
N TYR A 199 -10.21 5.73 14.28
CA TYR A 199 -10.70 5.00 13.11
C TYR A 199 -11.58 5.86 12.19
N TYR A 200 -12.43 6.73 12.73
CA TYR A 200 -13.21 7.68 11.91
C TYR A 200 -12.31 8.69 11.20
N GLY A 201 -11.26 9.16 11.87
CA GLY A 201 -10.25 10.03 11.25
C GLY A 201 -9.54 9.34 10.08
N LEU A 202 -9.10 8.09 10.27
CA LEU A 202 -8.50 7.28 9.21
C LEU A 202 -9.45 7.07 8.03
N THR A 203 -10.72 6.77 8.31
CA THR A 203 -11.78 6.65 7.31
C THR A 203 -11.92 7.94 6.49
N GLY A 204 -11.97 9.10 7.15
CA GLY A 204 -12.08 10.40 6.49
C GLY A 204 -10.91 10.68 5.56
N ILE A 205 -9.68 10.47 6.03
CA ILE A 205 -8.45 10.68 5.24
C ILE A 205 -8.45 9.80 4.00
N LEU A 206 -8.78 8.51 4.15
CA LEU A 206 -8.78 7.56 3.04
C LEU A 206 -9.93 7.79 2.07
N MET A 207 -11.10 8.20 2.56
CA MET A 207 -12.23 8.55 1.70
C MET A 207 -11.92 9.77 0.84
N VAL A 208 -11.37 10.83 1.43
CA VAL A 208 -10.91 12.02 0.70
C VAL A 208 -9.84 11.63 -0.32
N SER A 209 -8.89 10.80 0.07
CA SER A 209 -7.84 10.30 -0.83
C SER A 209 -8.43 9.50 -2.00
N ALA A 210 -9.43 8.66 -1.76
CA ALA A 210 -10.11 7.88 -2.80
C ALA A 210 -10.86 8.78 -3.79
N ILE A 211 -11.55 9.81 -3.29
CA ILE A 211 -12.29 10.78 -4.12
C ILE A 211 -11.33 11.59 -4.99
N ILE A 212 -10.28 12.17 -4.39
CA ILE A 212 -9.29 12.97 -5.13
C ILE A 212 -8.61 12.12 -6.21
N PHE A 213 -8.24 10.89 -5.87
CA PHE A 213 -7.61 9.98 -6.83
C PHE A 213 -8.60 9.59 -7.95
N GLY A 214 -9.87 9.33 -7.62
CA GLY A 214 -10.93 9.01 -8.58
C GLY A 214 -11.28 10.16 -9.52
N VAL A 215 -11.32 11.42 -9.05
CA VAL A 215 -11.55 12.61 -9.88
C VAL A 215 -10.40 12.82 -10.86
N ARG A 216 -9.17 12.67 -10.39
CA ARG A 216 -7.97 12.79 -11.23
C ARG A 216 -7.94 11.79 -12.39
N LEU A 217 -8.54 10.61 -12.22
CA LEU A 217 -8.72 9.61 -13.28
C LEU A 217 -9.62 10.12 -14.42
N ARG A 218 -10.62 10.90 -14.07
CA ARG A 218 -11.60 11.42 -15.02
C ARG A 218 -10.97 12.48 -15.92
N ASP A 219 -10.11 13.33 -15.35
CA ASP A 219 -9.43 14.41 -16.10
C ASP A 219 -8.32 13.89 -17.02
N SER A 220 -7.79 12.68 -16.76
CA SER A 220 -6.77 12.03 -17.61
C SER A 220 -7.39 11.20 -18.76
N ALA A 221 -8.71 11.05 -18.79
CA ALA A 221 -9.44 10.29 -19.81
C ALA A 221 -10.11 11.16 -20.87
N THR A 222 -10.11 12.49 -20.66
CA THR A 222 -10.49 13.54 -21.65
C THR A 222 -9.26 14.12 -22.32
#